data_8feecac617cc8fee771efbeca7bb7c56
#
_entry.id   8feecac617cc8fee771efbeca7bb7c56
#
_cell.length_a   1.000
_cell.length_b   1.000
_cell.length_c   1.000
_cell.angle_alpha   90.00
_cell.angle_beta   90.00
_cell.angle_gamma   90.00
#
_symmetry.space_group_name_H-M   'P 1'
#
loop_
_entity.id
_entity.type
_entity.pdbx_description
1 polymer ?
#
loop_
_entity_poly.entity_id
_entity_poly.type
_entity_poly.pdbx_seq_one_letter_code
_entity_poly.pdbx_strand_id
1 'polypeptide(L)'
;TITISDAISMGSEGMKYSLVSREVIADSIETVVACQGFDGVVAIGGCDKNMPGCLMGLARLNRPSVFVYGGTIQPGKNHTDIVSVFEAVGKRANNDISDIELEQIESTAVPGPGSCGGMYTANTMASAIEALGMSLPNSSSQDAISNDKNNDCVKAGEAVVNLLNKDIKPSDIMTKEAFENAITLIIT
;
A
#
# COMPACT_ATOMS: atom_id res chain seq x y z
N THR A 1 -10.29 -9.52 -8.16
CA THR A 1 -9.20 -8.72 -7.57
C THR A 1 -7.99 -9.61 -7.31
N ILE A 2 -6.81 -9.16 -7.67
CA ILE A 2 -5.55 -9.87 -7.45
C ILE A 2 -4.70 -9.04 -6.50
N THR A 3 -4.19 -9.68 -5.45
CA THR A 3 -3.26 -9.04 -4.53
C THR A 3 -2.14 -10.01 -4.15
N ILE A 4 -0.93 -9.48 -3.98
CA ILE A 4 0.27 -10.22 -3.58
C ILE A 4 0.90 -9.49 -2.41
N SER A 5 1.39 -10.24 -1.42
CA SER A 5 2.17 -9.71 -0.32
C SER A 5 3.58 -10.28 -0.34
N ASP A 6 4.57 -9.43 -0.46
CA ASP A 6 5.98 -9.81 -0.39
C ASP A 6 6.35 -10.37 0.99
N ALA A 7 5.73 -9.87 2.05
CA ALA A 7 5.96 -10.37 3.40
C ALA A 7 5.59 -11.85 3.55
N ILE A 8 4.53 -12.31 2.87
CA ILE A 8 4.11 -13.71 2.89
C ILE A 8 5.05 -14.57 2.03
N SER A 9 5.54 -14.05 0.90
CA SER A 9 6.35 -14.82 -0.04
C SER A 9 7.87 -14.75 0.24
N MET A 10 8.29 -13.85 1.11
CA MET A 10 9.71 -13.66 1.46
C MET A 10 10.33 -14.96 1.99
N GLY A 11 11.53 -15.28 1.49
CA GLY A 11 12.24 -16.51 1.85
C GLY A 11 11.71 -17.79 1.20
N SER A 12 10.68 -17.71 0.35
CA SER A 12 10.11 -18.84 -0.37
C SER A 12 10.27 -18.71 -1.89
N GLU A 13 10.00 -19.79 -2.62
CA GLU A 13 9.94 -19.79 -4.08
C GLU A 13 8.88 -18.80 -4.63
N GLY A 14 7.87 -18.46 -3.84
CA GLY A 14 6.84 -17.49 -4.19
C GLY A 14 7.39 -16.09 -4.48
N MET A 15 8.54 -15.73 -3.91
CA MET A 15 9.16 -14.41 -4.12
C MET A 15 9.54 -14.15 -5.60
N LYS A 16 9.73 -15.18 -6.39
CA LYS A 16 9.98 -15.06 -7.85
C LYS A 16 8.83 -14.41 -8.61
N TYR A 17 7.61 -14.47 -8.05
CA TYR A 17 6.40 -13.89 -8.65
C TYR A 17 6.11 -12.47 -8.18
N SER A 18 6.83 -11.98 -7.17
CA SER A 18 6.58 -10.67 -6.57
C SER A 18 6.61 -9.54 -7.60
N LEU A 19 7.73 -9.36 -8.29
CA LEU A 19 7.88 -8.23 -9.21
C LEU A 19 6.91 -8.29 -10.40
N VAL A 20 6.71 -9.46 -10.99
CA VAL A 20 5.80 -9.64 -12.13
C VAL A 20 4.34 -9.44 -11.75
N SER A 21 3.96 -9.64 -10.49
CA SER A 21 2.59 -9.44 -10.01
C SER A 21 2.09 -8.02 -10.22
N ARG A 22 2.96 -7.04 -10.22
CA ARG A 22 2.65 -5.63 -10.49
C ARG A 22 1.97 -5.45 -11.86
N GLU A 23 2.52 -6.05 -12.90
CA GLU A 23 1.95 -6.00 -14.26
C GLU A 23 0.62 -6.75 -14.32
N VAL A 24 0.54 -7.95 -13.73
CA VAL A 24 -0.69 -8.75 -13.70
C VAL A 24 -1.83 -8.00 -13.00
N ILE A 25 -1.54 -7.30 -11.91
CA ILE A 25 -2.52 -6.49 -11.19
C ILE A 25 -2.99 -5.33 -12.07
N ALA A 26 -2.07 -4.59 -12.70
CA ALA A 26 -2.39 -3.50 -13.61
C ALA A 26 -3.26 -3.97 -14.77
N ASP A 27 -2.90 -5.05 -15.43
CA ASP A 27 -3.62 -5.67 -16.55
C ASP A 27 -5.02 -6.13 -16.12
N SER A 28 -5.14 -6.69 -14.92
CA SER A 28 -6.44 -7.14 -14.37
C SER A 28 -7.39 -5.97 -14.14
N ILE A 29 -6.90 -4.87 -13.57
CA ILE A 29 -7.69 -3.65 -13.32
C ILE A 29 -8.12 -3.04 -14.66
N GLU A 30 -7.19 -2.85 -15.57
CA GLU A 30 -7.43 -2.29 -16.89
C GLU A 30 -8.46 -3.12 -17.65
N THR A 31 -8.28 -4.43 -17.70
CA THR A 31 -9.19 -5.34 -18.42
C THR A 31 -10.60 -5.28 -17.85
N VAL A 32 -10.77 -5.39 -16.54
CA VAL A 32 -12.10 -5.43 -15.91
C VAL A 32 -12.81 -4.09 -16.08
N VAL A 33 -12.15 -3.00 -15.75
CA VAL A 33 -12.77 -1.65 -15.80
C VAL A 33 -13.10 -1.25 -17.23
N ALA A 34 -12.23 -1.52 -18.19
CA ALA A 34 -12.46 -1.21 -19.58
C ALA A 34 -13.59 -2.09 -20.18
N CYS A 35 -13.55 -3.40 -19.92
CA CYS A 35 -14.54 -4.34 -20.43
C CYS A 35 -15.95 -4.06 -19.89
N GLN A 36 -16.06 -3.74 -18.60
CA GLN A 36 -17.35 -3.43 -17.95
C GLN A 36 -17.80 -1.98 -18.19
N GLY A 37 -16.97 -1.12 -18.77
CA GLY A 37 -17.31 0.25 -19.06
C GLY A 37 -17.55 1.13 -17.84
N PHE A 38 -16.82 0.89 -16.71
CA PHE A 38 -16.97 1.71 -15.52
C PHE A 38 -16.45 3.13 -15.74
N ASP A 39 -17.18 4.14 -15.25
CA ASP A 39 -16.86 5.55 -15.42
C ASP A 39 -15.80 6.06 -14.44
N GLY A 40 -15.69 5.45 -13.26
CA GLY A 40 -14.74 5.81 -12.23
C GLY A 40 -14.26 4.60 -11.43
N VAL A 41 -13.12 4.75 -10.74
CA VAL A 41 -12.46 3.66 -10.03
C VAL A 41 -11.99 4.10 -8.65
N VAL A 42 -12.32 3.30 -7.63
CA VAL A 42 -11.62 3.33 -6.35
C VAL A 42 -10.77 2.07 -6.25
N ALA A 43 -9.45 2.23 -6.22
CA ALA A 43 -8.52 1.12 -6.05
C ALA A 43 -8.01 1.08 -4.60
N ILE A 44 -8.02 -0.10 -4.00
CA ILE A 44 -7.52 -0.31 -2.62
C ILE A 44 -6.30 -1.20 -2.68
N GLY A 45 -5.21 -0.77 -2.09
CA GLY A 45 -3.97 -1.54 -2.04
C GLY A 45 -3.18 -1.27 -0.76
N GLY A 46 -2.33 -2.21 -0.37
CA GLY A 46 -1.63 -2.09 0.90
C GLY A 46 -0.31 -2.86 1.00
N CYS A 47 0.23 -3.33 -0.11
CA CYS A 47 1.51 -4.05 -0.09
C CYS A 47 2.39 -3.68 -1.28
N ASP A 48 3.64 -4.13 -1.24
CA ASP A 48 4.77 -3.73 -2.08
C ASP A 48 4.46 -3.61 -3.57
N LYS A 49 3.81 -4.61 -4.15
CA LYS A 49 3.60 -4.67 -5.61
C LYS A 49 2.17 -4.33 -6.01
N ASN A 50 1.19 -4.51 -5.11
CA ASN A 50 -0.18 -4.21 -5.48
C ASN A 50 -0.45 -2.69 -5.54
N MET A 51 0.20 -1.88 -4.72
CA MET A 51 0.02 -0.43 -4.79
C MET A 51 0.56 0.16 -6.10
N PRO A 52 1.81 -0.08 -6.52
CA PRO A 52 2.26 0.38 -7.83
C PRO A 52 1.48 -0.27 -8.97
N GLY A 53 1.09 -1.55 -8.86
CA GLY A 53 0.24 -2.21 -9.85
C GLY A 53 -1.13 -1.54 -10.01
N CYS A 54 -1.78 -1.19 -8.90
CA CYS A 54 -3.02 -0.41 -8.93
C CYS A 54 -2.82 0.95 -9.61
N LEU A 55 -1.78 1.70 -9.20
CA LEU A 55 -1.51 3.02 -9.78
C LEU A 55 -1.24 2.95 -11.28
N MET A 56 -0.49 1.95 -11.73
CA MET A 56 -0.25 1.69 -13.16
C MET A 56 -1.54 1.42 -13.91
N GLY A 57 -2.42 0.57 -13.36
CA GLY A 57 -3.73 0.28 -13.94
C GLY A 57 -4.62 1.52 -14.03
N LEU A 58 -4.68 2.35 -12.97
CA LEU A 58 -5.42 3.61 -12.98
C LEU A 58 -4.86 4.61 -14.02
N ALA A 59 -3.53 4.72 -14.12
CA ALA A 59 -2.88 5.59 -15.10
C ALA A 59 -3.18 5.15 -16.55
N ARG A 60 -3.12 3.85 -16.85
CA ARG A 60 -3.44 3.30 -18.18
C ARG A 60 -4.89 3.51 -18.57
N LEU A 61 -5.82 3.30 -17.64
CA LEU A 61 -7.25 3.51 -17.84
C LEU A 61 -7.59 4.98 -18.08
N ASN A 62 -6.88 5.87 -17.44
CA ASN A 62 -7.09 7.32 -17.47
C ASN A 62 -8.56 7.72 -17.28
N ARG A 63 -9.24 7.10 -16.32
CA ARG A 63 -10.59 7.44 -15.86
C ARG A 63 -10.55 8.04 -14.47
N PRO A 64 -11.53 8.87 -14.08
CA PRO A 64 -11.61 9.42 -12.72
C PRO A 64 -11.35 8.37 -11.66
N SER A 65 -10.32 8.56 -10.86
CA SER A 65 -9.83 7.50 -9.99
C SER A 65 -9.27 8.04 -8.67
N VAL A 66 -9.49 7.29 -7.60
CA VAL A 66 -8.92 7.53 -6.28
C VAL A 66 -8.26 6.24 -5.79
N PHE A 67 -7.06 6.36 -5.27
CA PHE A 67 -6.40 5.25 -4.58
C PHE A 67 -6.66 5.36 -3.07
N VAL A 68 -6.96 4.24 -2.42
CA VAL A 68 -7.09 4.13 -0.97
C VAL A 68 -6.00 3.22 -0.44
N TYR A 69 -5.15 3.74 0.41
CA TYR A 69 -4.21 2.92 1.16
C TYR A 69 -4.96 2.06 2.18
N GLY A 70 -4.73 0.75 2.16
CA GLY A 70 -5.42 -0.18 3.06
C GLY A 70 -5.10 0.01 4.55
N GLY A 71 -4.10 0.82 4.85
CA GLY A 71 -3.71 1.20 6.19
C GLY A 71 -2.59 0.34 6.77
N THR A 72 -1.88 0.92 7.71
CA THR A 72 -0.74 0.29 8.39
C THR A 72 -1.20 -0.67 9.48
N ILE A 73 -0.50 -1.78 9.65
CA ILE A 73 -0.72 -2.73 10.74
C ILE A 73 -0.30 -2.09 12.07
N GLN A 74 -1.12 -2.26 13.09
CA GLN A 74 -0.78 -1.78 14.43
C GLN A 74 0.36 -2.61 15.05
N PRO A 75 1.25 -1.96 15.82
CA PRO A 75 2.27 -2.68 16.57
C PRO A 75 1.64 -3.56 17.66
N GLY A 76 2.38 -4.57 18.07
CA GLY A 76 2.01 -5.42 19.19
C GLY A 76 2.22 -4.76 20.55
N LYS A 77 2.11 -5.54 21.61
CA LYS A 77 2.38 -5.08 22.97
C LYS A 77 3.81 -4.54 23.07
N ASN A 78 3.99 -3.47 23.86
CA ASN A 78 5.27 -2.78 24.02
C ASN A 78 5.85 -2.19 22.72
N HIS A 79 4.96 -1.83 21.78
CA HIS A 79 5.33 -1.26 20.47
C HIS A 79 6.20 -2.19 19.61
N THR A 80 6.08 -3.51 19.81
CA THR A 80 6.79 -4.48 18.96
C THR A 80 6.20 -4.47 17.54
N ASP A 81 7.09 -4.39 16.58
CA ASP A 81 6.77 -4.32 15.15
C ASP A 81 7.67 -5.27 14.33
N ILE A 82 7.67 -5.15 13.03
CA ILE A 82 8.49 -5.99 12.16
C ILE A 82 10.01 -5.73 12.35
N VAL A 83 10.40 -4.51 12.71
CA VAL A 83 11.81 -4.19 13.02
C VAL A 83 12.24 -4.90 14.27
N SER A 84 11.38 -4.96 15.30
CA SER A 84 11.62 -5.72 16.53
C SER A 84 11.86 -7.20 16.25
N VAL A 85 11.15 -7.79 15.27
CA VAL A 85 11.37 -9.18 14.84
C VAL A 85 12.74 -9.34 14.17
N PHE A 86 13.11 -8.45 13.26
CA PHE A 86 14.43 -8.50 12.60
C PHE A 86 15.57 -8.34 13.57
N GLU A 87 15.44 -7.44 14.56
CA GLU A 87 16.42 -7.30 15.64
C GLU A 87 16.51 -8.56 16.48
N ALA A 88 15.38 -9.20 16.80
CA ALA A 88 15.34 -10.43 17.58
C ALA A 88 16.02 -11.59 16.83
N VAL A 89 15.81 -11.72 15.51
CA VAL A 89 16.53 -12.69 14.68
C VAL A 89 18.05 -12.47 14.74
N GLY A 90 18.50 -11.21 14.66
CA GLY A 90 19.90 -10.85 14.82
C GLY A 90 20.47 -11.20 16.20
N LYS A 91 19.73 -10.89 17.28
CA LYS A 91 20.09 -11.24 18.65
C LYS A 91 20.16 -12.77 18.83
N ARG A 92 19.21 -13.51 18.24
CA ARG A 92 19.22 -14.97 18.30
C ARG A 92 20.44 -15.58 17.57
N ALA A 93 20.81 -15.04 16.42
CA ALA A 93 22.00 -15.48 15.68
C ALA A 93 23.29 -15.29 16.49
N ASN A 94 23.35 -14.26 17.34
CA ASN A 94 24.48 -14.00 18.27
C ASN A 94 24.36 -14.75 19.59
N ASN A 95 23.31 -15.55 19.82
CA ASN A 95 23.00 -16.22 21.10
C ASN A 95 22.70 -15.26 22.27
N ASP A 96 22.24 -14.04 22.01
CA ASP A 96 21.86 -13.04 23.00
C ASP A 96 20.45 -13.29 23.57
N ILE A 97 19.60 -14.01 22.82
CA ILE A 97 18.27 -14.46 23.26
C ILE A 97 18.08 -15.95 22.97
N SER A 98 17.12 -16.55 23.64
CA SER A 98 16.70 -17.95 23.41
C SER A 98 15.71 -18.08 22.25
N ASP A 99 15.48 -19.32 21.77
CA ASP A 99 14.44 -19.63 20.78
C ASP A 99 13.05 -19.28 21.31
N ILE A 100 12.80 -19.49 22.61
CA ILE A 100 11.52 -19.17 23.24
C ILE A 100 11.25 -17.66 23.23
N GLU A 101 12.26 -16.84 23.50
CA GLU A 101 12.13 -15.38 23.46
C GLU A 101 11.92 -14.89 22.03
N LEU A 102 12.62 -15.46 21.04
CA LEU A 102 12.37 -15.16 19.63
C LEU A 102 10.92 -15.47 19.23
N GLU A 103 10.44 -16.69 19.53
CA GLU A 103 9.06 -17.11 19.22
C GLU A 103 8.01 -16.20 19.89
N GLN A 104 8.26 -15.74 21.12
CA GLN A 104 7.38 -14.79 21.79
C GLN A 104 7.30 -13.45 21.07
N ILE A 105 8.43 -12.92 20.59
CA ILE A 105 8.46 -11.67 19.83
C ILE A 105 7.73 -11.86 18.50
N GLU A 106 8.04 -12.91 17.73
CA GLU A 106 7.41 -13.22 16.44
C GLU A 106 5.88 -13.35 16.55
N SER A 107 5.40 -14.03 17.60
CA SER A 107 3.97 -14.28 17.79
C SER A 107 3.17 -13.07 18.23
N THR A 108 3.84 -12.00 18.71
CA THR A 108 3.17 -10.83 19.31
C THR A 108 3.44 -9.50 18.62
N ALA A 109 4.37 -9.45 17.67
CA ALA A 109 4.87 -8.19 17.11
C ALA A 109 3.84 -7.38 16.32
N VAL A 110 3.07 -8.02 15.45
CA VAL A 110 2.10 -7.37 14.55
C VAL A 110 0.79 -8.17 14.48
N PRO A 111 -0.04 -8.12 15.51
CA PRO A 111 -1.13 -9.09 15.71
C PRO A 111 -2.38 -8.83 14.87
N GLY A 112 -2.47 -7.71 14.18
CA GLY A 112 -3.68 -7.25 13.50
C GLY A 112 -3.60 -7.30 11.97
N PRO A 113 -4.61 -6.79 11.27
CA PRO A 113 -4.58 -6.58 9.83
C PRO A 113 -3.85 -5.28 9.48
N GLY A 114 -3.31 -5.22 8.27
CA GLY A 114 -2.71 -4.01 7.73
C GLY A 114 -1.42 -4.28 6.95
N SER A 115 -0.91 -3.24 6.33
CA SER A 115 0.37 -3.24 5.63
C SER A 115 1.53 -3.15 6.62
N CYS A 116 2.71 -3.60 6.21
CA CYS A 116 3.92 -3.50 7.03
C CYS A 116 4.10 -2.08 7.58
N GLY A 117 4.36 -1.96 8.90
CA GLY A 117 4.57 -0.66 9.58
C GLY A 117 5.96 -0.06 9.38
N GLY A 118 6.92 -0.82 8.83
CA GLY A 118 8.22 -0.26 8.47
C GLY A 118 8.12 0.65 7.23
N MET A 119 8.96 1.68 7.17
CA MET A 119 9.02 2.58 6.01
C MET A 119 9.81 1.91 4.85
N TYR A 120 9.37 0.72 4.46
CA TYR A 120 9.84 0.00 3.28
C TYR A 120 8.98 0.37 2.07
N THR A 121 8.73 -0.55 1.15
CA THR A 121 7.99 -0.23 -0.08
C THR A 121 6.54 0.16 0.17
N ALA A 122 5.82 -0.54 1.07
CA ALA A 122 4.40 -0.30 1.30
C ALA A 122 4.11 1.13 1.79
N ASN A 123 4.73 1.55 2.88
CA ASN A 123 4.53 2.91 3.40
C ASN A 123 5.12 3.98 2.47
N THR A 124 6.29 3.73 1.89
CA THR A 124 6.92 4.65 0.94
C THR A 124 6.03 4.86 -0.29
N MET A 125 5.45 3.77 -0.82
CA MET A 125 4.55 3.89 -1.96
C MET A 125 3.23 4.57 -1.60
N ALA A 126 2.68 4.34 -0.40
CA ALA A 126 1.50 5.05 0.08
C ALA A 126 1.75 6.57 0.16
N SER A 127 2.89 6.97 0.72
CA SER A 127 3.30 8.38 0.79
C SER A 127 3.53 8.99 -0.59
N ALA A 128 4.14 8.25 -1.51
CA ALA A 128 4.33 8.68 -2.89
C ALA A 128 2.99 8.88 -3.62
N ILE A 129 2.03 7.96 -3.47
CA ILE A 129 0.71 8.06 -4.10
C ILE A 129 -0.07 9.27 -3.55
N GLU A 130 0.05 9.54 -2.25
CA GLU A 130 -0.54 10.73 -1.64
C GLU A 130 0.10 12.01 -2.17
N ALA A 131 1.43 12.07 -2.24
CA ALA A 131 2.16 13.21 -2.79
C ALA A 131 1.89 13.46 -4.28
N LEU A 132 1.62 12.40 -5.05
CA LEU A 132 1.17 12.48 -6.43
C LEU A 132 -0.26 13.04 -6.57
N GLY A 133 -1.04 13.10 -5.48
CA GLY A 133 -2.42 13.54 -5.50
C GLY A 133 -3.44 12.46 -5.87
N MET A 134 -3.03 11.18 -5.93
CA MET A 134 -3.90 10.06 -6.29
C MET A 134 -4.63 9.44 -5.11
N SER A 135 -4.30 9.80 -3.86
CA SER A 135 -5.05 9.45 -2.66
C SER A 135 -5.40 10.70 -1.83
N LEU A 136 -6.29 10.53 -0.87
CA LEU A 136 -6.72 11.63 -0.02
C LEU A 136 -5.62 12.03 0.98
N PRO A 137 -5.57 13.31 1.39
CA PRO A 137 -4.60 13.77 2.38
C PRO A 137 -4.68 12.98 3.69
N ASN A 138 -3.51 12.61 4.22
CA ASN A 138 -3.28 11.79 5.41
C ASN A 138 -3.69 10.31 5.27
N SER A 139 -4.09 9.84 4.09
CA SER A 139 -4.43 8.43 3.85
C SER A 139 -3.25 7.49 4.11
N SER A 140 -2.03 7.92 3.78
CA SER A 140 -0.80 7.13 3.92
C SER A 140 -0.35 6.87 5.37
N SER A 141 -0.84 7.65 6.33
CA SER A 141 -0.43 7.58 7.74
C SER A 141 -1.45 6.90 8.67
N GLN A 142 -2.54 6.36 8.11
CA GLN A 142 -3.64 5.81 8.90
C GLN A 142 -3.46 4.31 9.17
N ASP A 143 -3.87 3.89 10.37
CA ASP A 143 -3.96 2.47 10.71
C ASP A 143 -5.11 1.80 9.98
N ALA A 144 -4.92 0.53 9.61
CA ALA A 144 -5.90 -0.24 8.84
C ALA A 144 -7.27 -0.38 9.52
N ILE A 145 -7.31 -0.37 10.85
CA ILE A 145 -8.54 -0.55 11.64
C ILE A 145 -9.00 0.73 12.34
N SER A 146 -8.43 1.88 11.98
CA SER A 146 -8.80 3.16 12.58
C SER A 146 -10.15 3.68 12.07
N ASN A 147 -10.79 4.51 12.89
CA ASN A 147 -11.99 5.24 12.46
C ASN A 147 -11.64 6.23 11.32
N ASP A 148 -10.44 6.78 11.32
CA ASP A 148 -9.97 7.67 10.27
C ASP A 148 -9.89 6.96 8.93
N LYS A 149 -9.44 5.69 8.91
CA LYS A 149 -9.45 4.86 7.69
C LYS A 149 -10.86 4.56 7.20
N ASN A 150 -11.79 4.29 8.09
CA ASN A 150 -13.20 4.13 7.71
C ASN A 150 -13.76 5.41 7.07
N ASN A 151 -13.48 6.58 7.66
CA ASN A 151 -13.88 7.87 7.09
C ASN A 151 -13.19 8.17 5.75
N ASP A 152 -11.92 7.78 5.62
CA ASP A 152 -11.16 7.90 4.38
C ASP A 152 -11.81 7.12 3.23
N CYS A 153 -12.27 5.91 3.49
CA CYS A 153 -13.00 5.09 2.50
C CYS A 153 -14.30 5.77 2.04
N VAL A 154 -15.05 6.37 2.95
CA VAL A 154 -16.27 7.11 2.60
C VAL A 154 -15.94 8.32 1.72
N LYS A 155 -14.95 9.12 2.15
CA LYS A 155 -14.50 10.30 1.40
C LYS A 155 -13.91 9.95 0.03
N ALA A 156 -13.25 8.80 -0.11
CA ALA A 156 -12.75 8.33 -1.40
C ALA A 156 -13.89 8.07 -2.40
N GLY A 157 -15.02 7.51 -1.92
CA GLY A 157 -16.22 7.37 -2.73
C GLY A 157 -16.80 8.72 -3.19
N GLU A 158 -16.85 9.71 -2.30
CA GLU A 158 -17.27 11.07 -2.64
C GLU A 158 -16.30 11.73 -3.62
N ALA A 159 -14.99 11.54 -3.41
CA ALA A 159 -13.95 12.12 -4.24
C ALA A 159 -13.99 11.59 -5.69
N VAL A 160 -14.18 10.29 -5.91
CA VAL A 160 -14.26 9.73 -7.26
C VAL A 160 -15.47 10.28 -8.03
N VAL A 161 -16.60 10.48 -7.36
CA VAL A 161 -17.78 11.13 -7.97
C VAL A 161 -17.51 12.59 -8.31
N ASN A 162 -16.82 13.31 -7.43
CA ASN A 162 -16.40 14.69 -7.71
C ASN A 162 -15.44 14.80 -8.90
N LEU A 163 -14.48 13.86 -9.00
CA LEU A 163 -13.57 13.80 -10.15
C LEU A 163 -14.32 13.52 -11.45
N LEU A 164 -15.30 12.60 -11.41
CA LEU A 164 -16.15 12.30 -12.56
C LEU A 164 -16.94 13.53 -13.00
N ASN A 165 -17.59 14.24 -12.09
CA ASN A 165 -18.37 15.44 -12.39
C ASN A 165 -17.52 16.59 -12.98
N LYS A 166 -16.23 16.62 -12.66
CA LYS A 166 -15.28 17.64 -13.15
C LYS A 166 -14.45 17.17 -14.34
N ASP A 167 -14.64 15.94 -14.80
CA ASP A 167 -13.83 15.27 -15.83
C ASP A 167 -12.32 15.30 -15.55
N ILE A 168 -11.94 15.17 -14.27
CA ILE A 168 -10.52 15.12 -13.84
C ILE A 168 -10.05 13.68 -13.87
N LYS A 169 -8.95 13.43 -14.57
CA LYS A 169 -8.37 12.09 -14.83
C LYS A 169 -6.98 11.95 -14.23
N PRO A 170 -6.45 10.74 -14.06
CA PRO A 170 -5.07 10.52 -13.61
C PRO A 170 -4.02 11.32 -14.37
N SER A 171 -4.17 11.50 -15.69
CA SER A 171 -3.26 12.33 -16.50
C SER A 171 -3.24 13.81 -16.12
N ASP A 172 -4.32 14.33 -15.53
CA ASP A 172 -4.41 15.72 -15.09
C ASP A 172 -3.76 15.92 -13.70
N ILE A 173 -3.67 14.83 -12.91
CA ILE A 173 -3.11 14.82 -11.55
C ILE A 173 -1.64 14.42 -11.58
N MET A 174 -1.31 13.34 -12.28
CA MET A 174 0.03 12.74 -12.32
C MET A 174 0.91 13.46 -13.37
N THR A 175 1.11 14.76 -13.17
CA THR A 175 1.96 15.59 -14.03
C THR A 175 3.44 15.36 -13.71
N LYS A 176 4.33 15.87 -14.56
CA LYS A 176 5.77 15.83 -14.31
C LYS A 176 6.12 16.45 -12.96
N GLU A 177 5.53 17.60 -12.66
CA GLU A 177 5.75 18.33 -11.39
C GLU A 177 5.26 17.53 -10.19
N ALA A 178 4.13 16.81 -10.31
CA ALA A 178 3.64 15.93 -9.25
C ALA A 178 4.64 14.78 -8.96
N PHE A 179 5.23 14.19 -10.01
CA PHE A 179 6.29 13.20 -9.84
C PHE A 179 7.55 13.79 -9.20
N GLU A 180 8.00 14.98 -9.62
CA GLU A 180 9.15 15.65 -9.03
C GLU A 180 8.93 15.94 -7.53
N ASN A 181 7.72 16.37 -7.15
CA ASN A 181 7.34 16.59 -5.75
C ASN A 181 7.32 15.27 -4.96
N ALA A 182 6.74 14.22 -5.50
CA ALA A 182 6.71 12.92 -4.84
C ALA A 182 8.11 12.33 -4.65
N ILE A 183 8.98 12.43 -5.67
CA ILE A 183 10.38 12.01 -5.58
C ILE A 183 11.12 12.82 -4.49
N THR A 184 10.93 14.12 -4.46
CA THR A 184 11.54 14.99 -3.44
C THR A 184 11.11 14.57 -2.04
N LEU A 185 9.81 14.32 -1.82
CA LEU A 185 9.30 13.87 -0.54
C LEU A 185 9.93 12.53 -0.10
N ILE A 186 10.10 11.60 -1.04
CA ILE A 186 10.61 10.25 -0.70
C ILE A 186 12.12 10.24 -0.42
N ILE A 187 12.87 11.16 -1.02
CA ILE A 187 14.33 11.26 -0.82
C ILE A 187 14.69 11.98 0.47
N THR A 188 13.78 12.84 0.99
CA THR A 188 14.01 13.62 2.22
C THR A 188 13.76 12.81 3.48
#